data_0778732f6881d0c188e3a73bb26c0eff
#
_entry.id   0778732f6881d0c188e3a73bb26c0eff
#
_cell.length_a   1.000
_cell.length_b   1.000
_cell.length_c   1.000
_cell.angle_alpha   90.00
_cell.angle_beta   90.00
_cell.angle_gamma   90.00
#
_symmetry.space_group_name_H-M   'P 1'
#
loop_
_entity.id
_entity.type
_entity.pdbx_description
1 polymer ?
#
loop_
_entity_poly.entity_id
_entity_poly.type
_entity_poly.pdbx_seq_one_letter_code
_entity_poly.pdbx_strand_id
1 'polypeptide(L)'
;MTGRGRLADDGPTETFAMADKTLFERIIAREIPAEIVHEDDRCIAFRDIHPQAPTHVLVVPRKPIPGVGSAGREDEAVLGHLLLVAAEVARREGLADGYRLVVNNGPHAGQSVDHIHVHLLGGKPMGWPPFAF
;
A
#
# COMPACT_ATOMS: atom_id res chain seq x y z
N MET A 1 -15.98 0.70 -8.66
CA MET A 1 -15.59 0.09 -8.56
C MET A 1 -15.46 -0.51 -8.71
N THR A 2 -15.79 -0.17 -8.67
CA THR A 2 -15.38 -0.86 -8.77
C THR A 2 -15.28 -1.51 -8.88
N GLY A 3 -15.69 -1.22 -9.11
CA GLY A 3 -15.26 -2.06 -9.32
C GLY A 3 -15.52 -2.72 -9.50
N ARG A 4 -15.76 -2.68 -9.62
CA ARG A 4 -15.68 -3.65 -9.84
C ARG A 4 -16.19 -3.99 -10.49
N GLY A 5 -16.49 -3.63 -10.81
CA GLY A 5 -16.42 -4.27 -11.31
C GLY A 5 -16.81 -4.45 -12.06
N ARG A 6 -16.88 -4.49 -12.53
CA ARG A 6 -16.68 -5.09 -13.24
C ARG A 6 -16.90 -5.43 -14.18
N LEU A 7 -17.02 -5.24 -14.70
CA LEU A 7 -16.92 -5.84 -15.61
C LEU A 7 -17.19 -6.44 -16.37
N ALA A 8 -17.51 -6.28 -16.58
CA ALA A 8 -17.61 -7.06 -17.20
C ALA A 8 -17.69 -7.38 -18.05
N ASP A 9 -17.69 -7.28 -18.34
CA ASP A 9 -17.57 -7.84 -19.08
C ASP A 9 -17.44 -8.18 -19.91
N ASP A 10 -17.36 -8.05 -19.89
CA ASP A 10 -17.09 -8.66 -20.69
C ASP A 10 -16.63 -9.29 -21.30
N GLY A 11 -16.76 -9.80 -20.75
CA GLY A 11 -16.15 -10.25 -21.83
C GLY A 11 -15.13 -11.30 -21.84
N PRO A 12 -14.10 -11.13 -22.50
CA PRO A 12 -13.07 -12.14 -22.71
C PRO A 12 -12.29 -12.43 -21.45
N THR A 13 -11.92 -13.69 -21.26
CA THR A 13 -11.30 -14.13 -20.02
C THR A 13 -9.88 -13.62 -19.85
N GLU A 14 -9.12 -13.55 -20.92
CA GLU A 14 -7.77 -13.03 -20.82
C GLU A 14 -7.79 -11.56 -20.39
N THR A 15 -8.82 -10.84 -20.80
CA THR A 15 -9.02 -9.48 -20.37
C THR A 15 -9.30 -9.41 -18.89
N PHE A 16 -9.99 -10.41 -18.34
CA PHE A 16 -10.22 -10.51 -16.92
C PHE A 16 -8.91 -10.55 -16.15
N ALA A 17 -7.98 -11.40 -16.59
CA ALA A 17 -6.71 -11.52 -15.89
C ALA A 17 -6.01 -10.17 -15.82
N MET A 18 -6.04 -9.41 -16.91
CA MET A 18 -5.44 -8.09 -16.91
C MET A 18 -6.22 -7.11 -16.04
N ALA A 19 -7.55 -7.19 -16.11
CA ALA A 19 -8.40 -6.29 -15.35
C ALA A 19 -8.34 -6.56 -13.85
N ASP A 20 -7.96 -7.78 -13.45
CA ASP A 20 -7.89 -8.13 -12.04
C ASP A 20 -6.66 -7.58 -11.32
N LYS A 21 -5.68 -7.08 -12.07
CA LYS A 21 -4.50 -6.50 -11.44
C LYS A 21 -4.84 -5.17 -10.79
N THR A 22 -4.43 -5.03 -9.53
CA THR A 22 -4.55 -3.75 -8.85
C THR A 22 -3.49 -2.79 -9.37
N LEU A 23 -3.66 -1.51 -9.04
CA LEU A 23 -2.65 -0.51 -9.34
C LEU A 23 -1.28 -0.92 -8.79
N PHE A 24 -1.24 -1.46 -7.57
CA PHE A 24 0.03 -1.83 -6.94
C PHE A 24 0.66 -3.04 -7.61
N GLU A 25 -0.15 -4.01 -8.06
CA GLU A 25 0.38 -5.13 -8.82
C GLU A 25 1.01 -4.66 -10.12
N ARG A 26 0.43 -3.63 -10.75
CA ARG A 26 1.00 -3.06 -11.98
C ARG A 26 2.31 -2.35 -11.71
N ILE A 27 2.42 -1.66 -10.56
CA ILE A 27 3.67 -1.01 -10.17
C ILE A 27 4.74 -2.07 -9.89
N ILE A 28 4.38 -3.14 -9.18
CA ILE A 28 5.30 -4.24 -8.90
C ILE A 28 5.81 -4.87 -10.20
N ALA A 29 4.94 -5.00 -11.18
CA ALA A 29 5.29 -5.58 -12.48
C ALA A 29 5.99 -4.60 -13.41
N ARG A 30 6.25 -3.37 -12.96
CA ARG A 30 6.89 -2.32 -13.76
C ARG A 30 6.04 -1.88 -14.95
N GLU A 31 4.74 -2.08 -14.89
CA GLU A 31 3.83 -1.62 -15.95
C GLU A 31 3.47 -0.15 -15.79
N ILE A 32 3.55 0.36 -14.56
CA ILE A 32 3.26 1.75 -14.23
C ILE A 32 4.47 2.28 -13.45
N PRO A 33 5.00 3.45 -13.81
CA PRO A 33 6.17 4.00 -13.12
C PRO A 33 5.83 4.46 -11.70
N ALA A 34 6.82 4.37 -10.81
CA ALA A 34 6.72 4.86 -9.45
C ALA A 34 8.13 5.17 -8.95
N GLU A 35 8.22 6.07 -7.99
CA GLU A 35 9.52 6.39 -7.38
C GLU A 35 9.76 5.40 -6.24
N ILE A 36 10.51 4.35 -6.52
CA ILE A 36 10.76 3.25 -5.61
C ILE A 36 11.88 3.64 -4.65
N VAL A 37 11.64 3.48 -3.34
CA VAL A 37 12.63 3.80 -2.31
C VAL A 37 13.13 2.56 -1.59
N HIS A 38 12.48 1.40 -1.76
CA HIS A 38 12.95 0.14 -1.20
C HIS A 38 12.35 -1.00 -2.01
N GLU A 39 13.14 -2.07 -2.16
CA GLU A 39 12.68 -3.25 -2.87
C GLU A 39 13.41 -4.46 -2.35
N ASP A 40 12.67 -5.53 -2.03
CA ASP A 40 13.25 -6.81 -1.68
C ASP A 40 12.37 -7.93 -2.23
N ASP A 41 12.64 -9.19 -1.85
CA ASP A 41 11.94 -10.33 -2.40
C ASP A 41 10.51 -10.47 -1.89
N ARG A 42 10.11 -9.71 -0.86
CA ARG A 42 8.78 -9.81 -0.26
C ARG A 42 7.94 -8.55 -0.43
N CYS A 43 8.58 -7.40 -0.61
CA CYS A 43 7.82 -6.16 -0.69
C CYS A 43 8.54 -5.10 -1.52
N ILE A 44 7.80 -4.03 -1.79
CA ILE A 44 8.31 -2.86 -2.49
C ILE A 44 7.77 -1.62 -1.76
N ALA A 45 8.54 -0.56 -1.71
CA ALA A 45 8.08 0.71 -1.14
C ALA A 45 8.30 1.82 -2.14
N PHE A 46 7.32 2.70 -2.29
CA PHE A 46 7.40 3.79 -3.27
C PHE A 46 6.63 5.01 -2.75
N ARG A 47 6.99 6.18 -3.29
CA ARG A 47 6.36 7.43 -2.86
C ARG A 47 4.95 7.54 -3.40
N ASP A 48 4.04 8.02 -2.55
CA ASP A 48 2.67 8.31 -2.98
C ASP A 48 2.70 9.55 -3.88
N ILE A 49 2.00 9.46 -5.02
CA ILE A 49 1.96 10.58 -5.97
C ILE A 49 1.03 11.70 -5.50
N HIS A 50 0.21 11.45 -4.48
CA HIS A 50 -0.65 12.46 -3.86
C HIS A 50 -0.31 12.53 -2.37
N PRO A 51 0.89 13.02 -2.02
CA PRO A 51 1.36 12.94 -0.64
C PRO A 51 0.48 13.74 0.32
N GLN A 52 0.19 13.14 1.46
CA GLN A 52 -0.60 13.76 2.52
C GLN A 52 0.31 14.27 3.65
N ALA A 53 1.62 14.12 3.52
CA ALA A 53 2.62 14.59 4.46
C ALA A 53 3.90 14.86 3.67
N PRO A 54 4.87 15.62 4.23
CA PRO A 54 6.13 15.87 3.52
C PRO A 54 6.84 14.58 3.08
N THR A 55 6.79 13.53 3.92
CA THR A 55 7.18 12.19 3.51
C THR A 55 5.94 11.32 3.54
N HIS A 56 5.60 10.71 2.41
CA HIS A 56 4.48 9.79 2.31
C HIS A 56 4.89 8.64 1.40
N VAL A 57 5.15 7.48 2.01
CA VAL A 57 5.63 6.29 1.31
C VAL A 57 4.63 5.16 1.55
N LEU A 58 4.40 4.33 0.54
CA LEU A 58 3.56 3.14 0.63
C LEU A 58 4.45 1.92 0.64
N VAL A 59 4.27 1.04 1.62
CA VAL A 59 5.00 -0.23 1.69
C VAL A 59 4.02 -1.33 1.36
N VAL A 60 4.30 -2.10 0.31
CA VAL A 60 3.35 -2.99 -0.34
C VAL A 60 3.96 -4.38 -0.49
N PRO A 61 3.28 -5.45 -0.05
CA PRO A 61 3.81 -6.80 -0.28
C PRO A 61 3.66 -7.19 -1.75
N ARG A 62 4.57 -8.04 -2.23
CA ARG A 62 4.42 -8.58 -3.58
C ARG A 62 3.24 -9.52 -3.68
N LYS A 63 2.95 -10.26 -2.59
CA LYS A 63 1.78 -11.11 -2.52
C LYS A 63 0.51 -10.27 -2.55
N PRO A 64 -0.46 -10.56 -3.40
CA PRO A 64 -1.67 -9.74 -3.51
C PRO A 64 -2.69 -10.06 -2.41
N ILE A 65 -2.45 -9.56 -1.22
CA ILE A 65 -3.36 -9.68 -0.08
C ILE A 65 -4.30 -8.47 -0.16
N PRO A 66 -5.63 -8.67 -0.29
CA PRO A 66 -6.53 -7.52 -0.48
C PRO A 66 -6.56 -6.55 0.68
N GLY A 67 -6.46 -7.03 1.92
CA GLY A 67 -6.46 -6.16 3.08
C GLY A 67 -6.05 -6.95 4.31
N VAL A 68 -5.78 -6.24 5.42
CA VAL A 68 -5.38 -6.92 6.65
C VAL A 68 -6.50 -7.82 7.18
N GLY A 69 -7.76 -7.42 6.94
CA GLY A 69 -8.91 -8.21 7.40
C GLY A 69 -9.08 -9.54 6.69
N SER A 70 -8.47 -9.71 5.50
CA SER A 70 -8.53 -10.97 4.76
C SER A 70 -7.23 -11.74 4.82
N ALA A 71 -6.23 -11.25 5.56
CA ALA A 71 -4.96 -11.95 5.71
C ALA A 71 -5.12 -13.14 6.66
N GLY A 72 -4.29 -14.17 6.45
CA GLY A 72 -4.28 -15.35 7.28
C GLY A 72 -2.97 -15.50 8.04
N ARG A 73 -2.86 -16.58 8.83
CA ARG A 73 -1.63 -16.84 9.58
C ARG A 73 -0.41 -17.02 8.70
N GLU A 74 -0.63 -17.50 7.47
CA GLU A 74 0.46 -17.66 6.49
C GLU A 74 1.05 -16.30 6.08
N ASP A 75 0.35 -15.21 6.36
CA ASP A 75 0.79 -13.86 6.00
C ASP A 75 1.49 -13.15 7.16
N GLU A 76 1.59 -13.77 8.32
CA GLU A 76 2.11 -13.12 9.53
C GLU A 76 3.52 -12.58 9.31
N ALA A 77 4.39 -13.37 8.70
CA ALA A 77 5.77 -12.98 8.51
C ALA A 77 5.88 -11.79 7.55
N VAL A 78 5.13 -11.79 6.45
CA VAL A 78 5.21 -10.69 5.48
C VAL A 78 4.60 -9.42 6.07
N LEU A 79 3.55 -9.53 6.87
CA LEU A 79 2.95 -8.34 7.49
C LEU A 79 3.92 -7.69 8.46
N GLY A 80 4.61 -8.49 9.29
CA GLY A 80 5.64 -7.96 10.17
C GLY A 80 6.77 -7.33 9.38
N HIS A 81 7.15 -7.95 8.27
CA HIS A 81 8.19 -7.41 7.40
C HIS A 81 7.84 -6.03 6.87
N LEU A 82 6.57 -5.80 6.50
CA LEU A 82 6.14 -4.49 6.01
C LEU A 82 6.39 -3.40 7.06
N LEU A 83 6.09 -3.70 8.33
CA LEU A 83 6.29 -2.72 9.40
C LEU A 83 7.77 -2.43 9.63
N LEU A 84 8.62 -3.46 9.58
CA LEU A 84 10.05 -3.27 9.75
C LEU A 84 10.65 -2.49 8.59
N VAL A 85 10.21 -2.75 7.37
CA VAL A 85 10.65 -2.00 6.20
C VAL A 85 10.22 -0.54 6.30
N ALA A 86 8.98 -0.29 6.75
CA ALA A 86 8.51 1.08 6.96
C ALA A 86 9.41 1.82 7.95
N ALA A 87 9.79 1.15 9.05
CA ALA A 87 10.68 1.75 10.03
C ALA A 87 12.07 2.04 9.45
N GLU A 88 12.57 1.15 8.61
CA GLU A 88 13.86 1.37 7.97
C GLU A 88 13.81 2.53 6.97
N VAL A 89 12.77 2.61 6.17
CA VAL A 89 12.59 3.73 5.25
C VAL A 89 12.50 5.03 6.03
N ALA A 90 11.77 5.02 7.16
CA ALA A 90 11.66 6.21 8.01
C ALA A 90 13.04 6.69 8.48
N ARG A 91 13.92 5.76 8.87
CA ARG A 91 15.29 6.13 9.28
C ARG A 91 16.04 6.79 8.12
N ARG A 92 15.93 6.22 6.94
CA ARG A 92 16.62 6.77 5.75
C ARG A 92 16.05 8.12 5.32
N GLU A 93 14.75 8.35 5.59
CA GLU A 93 14.12 9.63 5.28
C GLU A 93 14.33 10.68 6.37
N GLY A 94 15.03 10.34 7.43
CA GLY A 94 15.34 11.30 8.49
C GLY A 94 14.18 11.60 9.43
N LEU A 95 13.28 10.66 9.62
CA LEU A 95 12.07 10.86 10.44
C LEU A 95 12.32 10.50 11.91
N ALA A 96 13.46 10.92 12.47
CA ALA A 96 13.84 10.55 13.82
C ALA A 96 12.89 11.13 14.89
N ASP A 97 12.23 12.25 14.58
CA ASP A 97 11.31 12.88 15.53
C ASP A 97 9.96 12.18 15.60
N GLY A 98 9.70 11.24 14.73
CA GLY A 98 8.47 10.47 14.76
C GLY A 98 7.79 10.39 13.42
N TYR A 99 6.94 9.38 13.28
CA TYR A 99 6.18 9.16 12.05
C TYR A 99 4.95 8.33 12.41
N ARG A 100 4.04 8.24 11.49
CA ARG A 100 2.81 7.46 11.69
C ARG A 100 2.72 6.40 10.61
N LEU A 101 2.32 5.18 11.02
CA LEU A 101 2.01 4.12 10.09
C LEU A 101 0.50 3.91 10.09
N VAL A 102 -0.09 3.81 8.90
CA VAL A 102 -1.53 3.66 8.74
C VAL A 102 -1.80 2.50 7.80
N VAL A 103 -2.68 1.60 8.22
CA VAL A 103 -3.18 0.53 7.37
C VAL A 103 -4.70 0.66 7.33
N ASN A 104 -5.24 1.01 6.17
CA ASN A 104 -6.67 1.13 6.00
C ASN A 104 -7.25 -0.21 5.55
N ASN A 105 -8.37 -0.62 6.13
CA ASN A 105 -9.05 -1.85 5.73
C ASN A 105 -10.50 -1.55 5.44
N GLY A 106 -10.88 -1.68 4.18
CA GLY A 106 -12.26 -1.54 3.75
C GLY A 106 -12.66 -0.11 3.41
N PRO A 107 -13.84 0.03 2.82
CA PRO A 107 -14.28 1.34 2.29
C PRO A 107 -14.50 2.41 3.35
N HIS A 108 -14.99 2.05 4.52
CA HIS A 108 -15.22 3.06 5.58
C HIS A 108 -13.90 3.62 6.12
N ALA A 109 -12.79 2.90 5.92
CA ALA A 109 -11.47 3.38 6.33
C ALA A 109 -10.76 4.13 5.21
N GLY A 110 -11.37 4.19 4.01
CA GLY A 110 -10.77 4.88 2.88
C GLY A 110 -9.74 4.05 2.11
N GLN A 111 -9.86 2.72 2.19
CA GLN A 111 -8.98 1.87 1.40
C GLN A 111 -9.36 2.00 -0.07
N SER A 112 -8.46 2.57 -0.87
CA SER A 112 -8.73 2.88 -2.27
C SER A 112 -8.20 1.83 -3.23
N VAL A 113 -7.27 0.97 -2.80
CA VAL A 113 -6.71 -0.10 -3.62
C VAL A 113 -6.82 -1.39 -2.82
N ASP A 114 -7.39 -2.44 -3.45
CA ASP A 114 -7.60 -3.74 -2.78
C ASP A 114 -6.33 -4.58 -2.83
N HIS A 115 -5.28 -4.04 -2.26
CA HIS A 115 -3.98 -4.65 -2.10
C HIS A 115 -3.38 -3.98 -0.86
N ILE A 116 -3.15 -4.76 0.19
CA ILE A 116 -2.73 -4.21 1.47
C ILE A 116 -1.50 -3.32 1.31
N HIS A 117 -1.49 -2.21 2.05
CA HIS A 117 -0.36 -1.30 2.03
C HIS A 117 -0.29 -0.56 3.35
N VAL A 118 0.94 -0.27 3.75
CA VAL A 118 1.23 0.52 4.95
C VAL A 118 1.64 1.90 4.50
N HIS A 119 0.88 2.92 4.92
CA HIS A 119 1.27 4.30 4.71
C HIS A 119 2.31 4.68 5.76
N LEU A 120 3.45 5.19 5.32
CA LEU A 120 4.42 5.85 6.18
C LEU A 120 4.27 7.35 5.98
N LEU A 121 3.89 8.05 7.04
CA LEU A 121 3.63 9.49 6.99
C LEU A 121 4.53 10.18 8.01
N GLY A 122 5.27 11.17 7.57
CA GLY A 122 6.16 11.91 8.47
C GLY A 122 6.62 13.22 7.90
N GLY A 123 7.48 13.90 8.67
CA GLY A 123 8.09 15.15 8.25
C GLY A 123 7.47 16.38 8.89
N LYS A 124 6.43 16.22 9.68
CA LYS A 124 5.86 17.30 10.49
C LYS A 124 5.06 16.69 11.63
N PRO A 125 4.80 17.47 12.70
CA PRO A 125 3.95 17.00 13.81
C PRO A 125 2.55 16.65 13.32
N MET A 126 1.97 15.63 13.94
CA MET A 126 0.61 15.16 13.65
C MET A 126 -0.20 15.15 14.92
N GLY A 127 -1.49 15.41 14.79
CA GLY A 127 -2.38 15.48 15.94
C GLY A 127 -2.97 14.15 16.31
N TRP A 128 -3.69 14.17 17.41
CA TRP A 128 -4.47 13.03 17.90
C TRP A 128 -5.83 13.53 18.33
N PRO A 129 -6.96 12.89 17.95
CA PRO A 129 -7.02 11.59 17.26
C PRO A 129 -6.48 11.63 15.83
N PRO A 130 -6.21 10.44 15.24
CA PRO A 130 -5.50 10.38 13.96
C PRO A 130 -6.37 10.67 12.74
N PHE A 131 -7.57 11.16 12.91
CA PHE A 131 -8.52 11.35 11.80
C PHE A 131 -9.35 12.60 12.04
N ALA A 132 -9.97 13.07 10.95
CA ALA A 132 -11.00 14.11 10.98
C ALA A 132 -12.22 13.59 10.20
N PHE A 133 -13.37 14.03 10.59
CA PHE A 133 -14.62 13.66 9.91
C PHE A 133 -15.13 14.83 9.09
#